data_6d529ff571ec09e0da25d070430ced40
#
_entry.id   6d529ff571ec09e0da25d070430ced40
#
_cell.length_a   1.000
_cell.length_b   1.000
_cell.length_c   1.000
_cell.angle_alpha   90.00
_cell.angle_beta   90.00
_cell.angle_gamma   90.00
#
_symmetry.space_group_name_H-M   'P 1'
#
loop_
_entity.id
_entity.type
_entity.pdbx_description
1 polymer ?
#
loop_
_entity_poly.entity_id
_entity_poly.type
_entity_poly.pdbx_seq_one_letter_code
_entity_poly.pdbx_strand_id
1 'polypeptide(L)'
;MLTTPGIDARNGEYEAFGVPATILANFLRENGVVPEKCDLNSILFLLTPAEDMAKLQQLVALLVRFEKLLESDAPLAEVLPSIYKQHEERYAGYTLRQLCQEMHDLYARHNVKQLQKEMFRKEHFPRVSMNPQEANYAYLRGEVELVRLPDAEGRIAAEGALPYLPGVLCVVPGEIWGGAVLRYFSALEEGINLLPGFAPELQGVYIEEHDGRKQVWCYVIKPRDAQSTLLKGEKL
;
A
#
# COMPACT_ATOMS: atom_id res chain seq x y z
N MET A 1 12.66 13.24 8.76
CA MET A 1 11.96 11.95 8.85
C MET A 1 11.78 11.59 10.31
N LEU A 2 10.58 11.20 10.71
CA LEU A 2 10.28 10.65 12.03
C LEU A 2 10.00 9.15 11.90
N THR A 3 10.34 8.38 12.92
CA THR A 3 9.97 6.97 13.04
C THR A 3 8.99 6.80 14.20
N THR A 4 8.02 5.90 14.04
CA THR A 4 7.09 5.49 15.08
C THR A 4 7.50 4.13 15.64
N PRO A 5 7.14 3.77 16.89
CA PRO A 5 7.44 2.46 17.48
C PRO A 5 6.85 1.30 16.69
N GLY A 6 7.42 0.11 16.86
CA GLY A 6 6.85 -1.15 16.35
C GLY A 6 7.78 -1.98 15.47
N ILE A 7 8.87 -1.40 14.97
CA ILE A 7 9.90 -2.14 14.21
C ILE A 7 11.27 -1.72 14.73
N ASP A 8 12.06 -2.69 15.18
CA ASP A 8 13.46 -2.45 15.56
C ASP A 8 14.25 -1.97 14.33
N ALA A 9 14.77 -0.76 14.41
CA ALA A 9 15.52 -0.15 13.32
C ALA A 9 16.82 -0.88 12.94
N ARG A 10 17.38 -1.71 13.84
CA ARG A 10 18.64 -2.44 13.65
C ARG A 10 18.46 -3.71 12.84
N ASN A 11 17.47 -4.53 13.18
CA ASN A 11 17.25 -5.82 12.55
C ASN A 11 16.00 -5.85 11.65
N GLY A 12 15.04 -4.92 11.84
CA GLY A 12 13.79 -4.84 11.11
C GLY A 12 12.73 -5.81 11.63
N GLU A 13 12.91 -6.34 12.84
CA GLU A 13 11.94 -7.22 13.47
C GLU A 13 10.77 -6.43 14.05
N TYR A 14 9.58 -7.04 14.03
CA TYR A 14 8.40 -6.45 14.63
C TYR A 14 8.44 -6.59 16.15
N GLU A 15 8.15 -5.50 16.85
CA GLU A 15 7.97 -5.46 18.29
C GLU A 15 6.57 -5.96 18.67
N ALA A 16 6.32 -6.20 19.96
CA ALA A 16 5.02 -6.68 20.44
C ALA A 16 3.88 -5.68 20.24
N PHE A 17 4.20 -4.39 20.19
CA PHE A 17 3.27 -3.29 19.92
C PHE A 17 3.90 -2.31 18.94
N GLY A 18 3.08 -1.73 18.09
CA GLY A 18 3.55 -0.72 17.16
C GLY A 18 2.52 0.38 16.91
N VAL A 19 3.01 1.52 16.45
CA VAL A 19 2.21 2.65 16.00
C VAL A 19 2.42 2.81 14.48
N PRO A 20 1.54 2.23 13.66
CA PRO A 20 1.65 2.41 12.21
C PRO A 20 1.59 3.88 11.83
N ALA A 21 2.54 4.30 11.01
CA ALA A 21 2.69 5.71 10.63
C ALA A 21 1.45 6.28 9.92
N THR A 22 0.69 5.43 9.23
CA THR A 22 -0.56 5.82 8.57
C THR A 22 -1.60 6.36 9.56
N ILE A 23 -1.69 5.81 10.78
CA ILE A 23 -2.61 6.28 11.81
C ILE A 23 -2.22 7.68 12.27
N LEU A 24 -0.94 7.90 12.59
CA LEU A 24 -0.42 9.22 12.94
C LEU A 24 -0.56 10.22 11.78
N ALA A 25 -0.32 9.79 10.54
CA ALA A 25 -0.47 10.64 9.36
C ALA A 25 -1.93 11.10 9.17
N ASN A 26 -2.91 10.23 9.39
CA ASN A 26 -4.33 10.60 9.33
C ASN A 26 -4.71 11.56 10.48
N PHE A 27 -4.24 11.31 11.70
CA PHE A 27 -4.42 12.25 12.80
C PHE A 27 -3.86 13.65 12.48
N LEU A 28 -2.67 13.71 11.90
CA LEU A 28 -2.05 14.98 11.50
C LEU A 28 -2.87 15.68 10.42
N ARG A 29 -3.36 14.94 9.40
CA ARG A 29 -4.21 15.50 8.32
C ARG A 29 -5.52 16.07 8.87
N GLU A 30 -6.20 15.36 9.77
CA GLU A 30 -7.43 15.86 10.41
C GLU A 30 -7.19 17.12 11.27
N ASN A 31 -5.94 17.36 11.69
CA ASN A 31 -5.53 18.56 12.41
C ASN A 31 -4.76 19.59 11.54
N GLY A 32 -4.89 19.50 10.21
CA GLY A 32 -4.38 20.51 9.27
C GLY A 32 -2.88 20.41 8.95
N VAL A 33 -2.22 19.30 9.31
CA VAL A 33 -0.82 19.06 8.94
C VAL A 33 -0.74 17.87 7.98
N VAL A 34 -0.26 18.12 6.77
CA VAL A 34 -0.14 17.09 5.71
C VAL A 34 1.30 16.64 5.60
N PRO A 35 1.63 15.39 5.98
CA PRO A 35 2.94 14.81 5.74
C PRO A 35 3.22 14.65 4.24
N GLU A 36 4.47 14.76 3.83
CA GLU A 36 4.89 14.48 2.45
C GLU A 36 4.63 13.02 2.08
N LYS A 37 5.01 12.09 2.94
CA LYS A 37 4.69 10.67 2.80
C LYS A 37 4.80 9.93 4.13
N CYS A 38 4.14 8.80 4.20
CA CYS A 38 4.31 7.83 5.29
C CYS A 38 4.55 6.43 4.71
N ASP A 39 5.25 5.64 5.47
CA ASP A 39 5.48 4.21 5.25
C ASP A 39 5.07 3.48 6.54
N LEU A 40 5.34 2.18 6.67
CA LEU A 40 4.89 1.36 7.80
C LEU A 40 5.05 2.04 9.17
N ASN A 41 6.28 2.44 9.50
CA ASN A 41 6.64 3.08 10.76
C ASN A 41 7.51 4.34 10.56
N SER A 42 7.32 5.05 9.47
CA SER A 42 8.04 6.30 9.23
C SER A 42 7.18 7.35 8.52
N ILE A 43 7.41 8.62 8.87
CA ILE A 43 6.75 9.77 8.25
C ILE A 43 7.83 10.76 7.80
N LEU A 44 7.67 11.25 6.59
CA LEU A 44 8.51 12.30 6.02
C LEU A 44 7.74 13.62 6.00
N PHE A 45 8.38 14.68 6.47
CA PHE A 45 7.93 16.07 6.30
C PHE A 45 8.90 16.80 5.40
N LEU A 46 8.38 17.55 4.45
CA LEU A 46 9.14 18.47 3.62
C LEU A 46 9.14 19.84 4.31
N LEU A 47 10.32 20.30 4.71
CA LEU A 47 10.52 21.63 5.28
C LEU A 47 11.06 22.53 4.20
N THR A 48 10.33 23.58 3.88
CA THR A 48 10.72 24.58 2.88
C THR A 48 11.14 25.89 3.56
N PRO A 49 11.89 26.78 2.88
CA PRO A 49 12.21 28.09 3.43
C PRO A 49 11.00 28.98 3.76
N ALA A 50 9.81 28.61 3.24
CA ALA A 50 8.56 29.32 3.52
C ALA A 50 7.88 28.86 4.83
N GLU A 51 8.41 27.83 5.48
CA GLU A 51 7.86 27.38 6.77
C GLU A 51 8.28 28.34 7.90
N ASP A 52 7.29 28.73 8.69
CA ASP A 52 7.53 29.55 9.88
C ASP A 52 7.61 28.73 11.15
N MET A 53 8.09 29.36 12.22
CA MET A 53 8.26 28.71 13.52
C MET A 53 6.93 28.29 14.13
N ALA A 54 5.82 28.98 13.84
CA ALA A 54 4.50 28.64 14.37
C ALA A 54 4.00 27.31 13.81
N LYS A 55 4.20 27.05 12.52
CA LYS A 55 3.86 25.76 11.89
C LYS A 55 4.67 24.59 12.48
N LEU A 56 5.96 24.80 12.70
CA LEU A 56 6.81 23.79 13.35
C LEU A 56 6.37 23.52 14.80
N GLN A 57 6.02 24.55 15.54
CA GLN A 57 5.48 24.42 16.89
C GLN A 57 4.14 23.69 16.90
N GLN A 58 3.25 23.97 15.92
CA GLN A 58 1.99 23.25 15.74
C GLN A 58 2.25 21.76 15.49
N LEU A 59 3.17 21.40 14.61
CA LEU A 59 3.53 20.00 14.36
C LEU A 59 3.98 19.32 15.65
N VAL A 60 4.91 19.93 16.40
CA VAL A 60 5.39 19.37 17.68
C VAL A 60 4.25 19.21 18.68
N ALA A 61 3.37 20.22 18.82
CA ALA A 61 2.23 20.16 19.71
C ALA A 61 1.27 19.01 19.36
N LEU A 62 1.03 18.77 18.08
CA LEU A 62 0.19 17.66 17.60
C LEU A 62 0.85 16.29 17.86
N LEU A 63 2.16 16.17 17.71
CA LEU A 63 2.88 14.93 18.04
C LEU A 63 2.77 14.61 19.54
N VAL A 64 2.98 15.58 20.38
CA VAL A 64 2.81 15.45 21.86
C VAL A 64 1.35 15.13 22.22
N ARG A 65 0.38 15.76 21.54
CA ARG A 65 -1.04 15.44 21.76
C ARG A 65 -1.35 14.00 21.36
N PHE A 66 -0.84 13.52 20.24
CA PHE A 66 -1.05 12.14 19.80
C PHE A 66 -0.45 11.14 20.80
N GLU A 67 0.75 11.40 21.32
CA GLU A 67 1.37 10.57 22.35
C GLU A 67 0.49 10.47 23.61
N LYS A 68 -0.04 11.58 24.10
CA LYS A 68 -0.96 11.59 25.26
C LYS A 68 -2.25 10.83 24.98
N LEU A 69 -2.83 10.96 23.79
CA LEU A 69 -4.02 10.21 23.39
C LEU A 69 -3.73 8.70 23.32
N LEU A 70 -2.54 8.31 22.91
CA LEU A 70 -2.09 6.92 22.90
C LEU A 70 -1.86 6.37 24.32
N GLU A 71 -1.26 7.17 25.21
CA GLU A 71 -1.02 6.81 26.60
C GLU A 71 -2.33 6.63 27.40
N SER A 72 -3.30 7.51 27.15
CA SER A 72 -4.62 7.45 27.79
C SER A 72 -5.55 6.43 27.16
N ASP A 73 -5.13 5.76 26.10
CA ASP A 73 -5.95 4.85 25.29
C ASP A 73 -7.28 5.49 24.84
N ALA A 74 -7.19 6.68 24.28
CA ALA A 74 -8.34 7.49 23.91
C ALA A 74 -9.28 6.78 22.90
N PRO A 75 -10.61 7.04 22.99
CA PRO A 75 -11.56 6.51 22.01
C PRO A 75 -11.22 6.97 20.57
N LEU A 76 -11.34 6.06 19.60
CA LEU A 76 -11.03 6.39 18.21
C LEU A 76 -11.89 7.53 17.67
N ALA A 77 -13.13 7.65 18.11
CA ALA A 77 -14.03 8.75 17.77
C ALA A 77 -13.47 10.15 18.14
N GLU A 78 -12.63 10.23 19.18
CA GLU A 78 -11.95 11.47 19.57
C GLU A 78 -10.69 11.73 18.73
N VAL A 79 -9.95 10.66 18.40
CA VAL A 79 -8.64 10.76 17.75
C VAL A 79 -8.77 10.98 16.25
N LEU A 80 -9.68 10.23 15.59
CA LEU A 80 -9.93 10.23 14.14
C LEU A 80 -11.42 10.34 13.84
N PRO A 81 -12.07 11.47 14.20
CA PRO A 81 -13.52 11.62 14.09
C PRO A 81 -14.06 11.43 12.67
N SER A 82 -13.32 11.84 11.64
CA SER A 82 -13.76 11.71 10.25
C SER A 82 -13.79 10.25 9.80
N ILE A 83 -12.74 9.49 10.09
CA ILE A 83 -12.67 8.05 9.77
C ILE A 83 -13.69 7.27 10.60
N TYR A 84 -13.79 7.57 11.89
CA TYR A 84 -14.77 6.95 12.76
C TYR A 84 -16.20 7.11 12.23
N LYS A 85 -16.60 8.34 11.89
CA LYS A 85 -17.94 8.64 11.36
C LYS A 85 -18.23 7.92 10.04
N GLN A 86 -17.23 7.78 9.18
CA GLN A 86 -17.40 7.08 7.89
C GLN A 86 -17.53 5.56 8.04
N HIS A 87 -16.98 4.99 9.12
CA HIS A 87 -16.89 3.55 9.36
C HIS A 87 -17.32 3.18 10.79
N GLU A 88 -18.39 3.82 11.29
CA GLU A 88 -18.84 3.70 12.67
C GLU A 88 -19.14 2.25 13.07
N GLU A 89 -19.80 1.49 12.22
CA GLU A 89 -20.10 0.07 12.47
C GLU A 89 -18.83 -0.76 12.71
N ARG A 90 -17.76 -0.46 11.97
CA ARG A 90 -16.49 -1.18 12.08
C ARG A 90 -15.71 -0.80 13.35
N TYR A 91 -15.76 0.48 13.72
CA TYR A 91 -14.92 1.03 14.78
C TYR A 91 -15.68 1.36 16.07
N ALA A 92 -16.95 0.94 16.20
CA ALA A 92 -17.73 1.14 17.42
C ALA A 92 -17.00 0.56 18.64
N GLY A 93 -16.72 1.43 19.63
CA GLY A 93 -16.00 1.06 20.85
C GLY A 93 -14.49 0.88 20.71
N TYR A 94 -13.91 1.14 19.52
CA TYR A 94 -12.46 1.08 19.33
C TYR A 94 -11.72 2.20 20.05
N THR A 95 -10.55 1.85 20.56
CA THR A 95 -9.57 2.81 21.09
C THR A 95 -8.40 2.99 20.11
N LEU A 96 -7.61 4.03 20.31
CA LEU A 96 -6.41 4.27 19.51
C LEU A 96 -5.41 3.11 19.59
N ARG A 97 -5.20 2.55 20.79
CA ARG A 97 -4.27 1.42 20.96
C ARG A 97 -4.75 0.15 20.26
N GLN A 98 -6.05 -0.13 20.32
CA GLN A 98 -6.62 -1.28 19.61
C GLN A 98 -6.42 -1.17 18.11
N LEU A 99 -6.67 0.00 17.52
CA LEU A 99 -6.43 0.23 16.09
C LEU A 99 -4.94 0.09 15.74
N CYS A 100 -4.05 0.68 16.55
CA CYS A 100 -2.60 0.57 16.36
C CYS A 100 -2.16 -0.90 16.39
N GLN A 101 -2.61 -1.66 17.38
CA GLN A 101 -2.26 -3.06 17.53
C GLN A 101 -2.77 -3.90 16.35
N GLU A 102 -4.02 -3.75 15.95
CA GLU A 102 -4.61 -4.53 14.86
C GLU A 102 -3.87 -4.29 13.53
N MET A 103 -3.57 -3.02 13.21
CA MET A 103 -2.81 -2.69 12.00
C MET A 103 -1.36 -3.18 12.09
N HIS A 104 -0.74 -3.08 13.25
CA HIS A 104 0.61 -3.59 13.49
C HIS A 104 0.66 -5.12 13.33
N ASP A 105 -0.31 -5.85 13.89
CA ASP A 105 -0.39 -7.30 13.79
C ASP A 105 -0.63 -7.76 12.33
N LEU A 106 -1.41 -7.02 11.56
CA LEU A 106 -1.57 -7.26 10.13
C LEU A 106 -0.23 -7.17 9.40
N TYR A 107 0.53 -6.10 9.65
CA TYR A 107 1.84 -5.90 9.03
C TYR A 107 2.86 -6.96 9.47
N ALA A 108 2.86 -7.32 10.74
CA ALA A 108 3.74 -8.37 11.29
C ALA A 108 3.42 -9.75 10.73
N ARG A 109 2.13 -10.13 10.67
CA ARG A 109 1.66 -11.41 10.15
C ARG A 109 2.08 -11.66 8.70
N HIS A 110 2.00 -10.62 7.86
CA HIS A 110 2.45 -10.67 6.47
C HIS A 110 3.95 -10.38 6.29
N ASN A 111 4.64 -10.02 7.37
CA ASN A 111 6.03 -9.56 7.33
C ASN A 111 6.25 -8.47 6.26
N VAL A 112 5.35 -7.47 6.22
CA VAL A 112 5.28 -6.46 5.17
C VAL A 112 6.60 -5.73 5.00
N LYS A 113 7.33 -5.47 6.10
CA LYS A 113 8.67 -4.85 6.05
C LYS A 113 9.67 -5.67 5.25
N GLN A 114 9.65 -6.99 5.40
CA GLN A 114 10.52 -7.88 4.65
C GLN A 114 10.10 -7.96 3.18
N LEU A 115 8.79 -8.00 2.89
CA LEU A 115 8.29 -7.95 1.52
C LEU A 115 8.74 -6.68 0.80
N GLN A 116 8.64 -5.51 1.46
CA GLN A 116 9.15 -4.24 0.92
C GLN A 116 10.66 -4.28 0.64
N LYS A 117 11.46 -4.88 1.52
CA LYS A 117 12.90 -5.05 1.30
C LYS A 117 13.19 -6.01 0.14
N GLU A 118 12.42 -7.09 0.03
CA GLU A 118 12.60 -8.10 -1.00
C GLU A 118 12.26 -7.58 -2.39
N MET A 119 11.14 -6.87 -2.54
CA MET A 119 10.70 -6.34 -3.83
C MET A 119 11.76 -5.51 -4.56
N PHE A 120 12.65 -4.82 -3.80
CA PHE A 120 13.68 -3.93 -4.35
C PHE A 120 15.09 -4.52 -4.28
N ARG A 121 15.24 -5.82 -4.03
CA ARG A 121 16.51 -6.53 -4.20
C ARG A 121 16.61 -7.08 -5.61
N LYS A 122 17.75 -6.88 -6.25
CA LYS A 122 17.99 -7.29 -7.64
C LYS A 122 17.65 -8.76 -7.92
N GLU A 123 17.93 -9.63 -6.96
CA GLU A 123 17.69 -11.08 -7.04
C GLU A 123 16.19 -11.44 -7.02
N HIS A 124 15.36 -10.53 -6.56
CA HIS A 124 13.92 -10.74 -6.38
C HIS A 124 13.05 -9.87 -7.29
N PHE A 125 13.68 -9.09 -8.19
CA PHE A 125 12.92 -8.31 -9.16
C PHE A 125 12.02 -9.20 -10.01
N PRO A 126 10.80 -8.76 -10.33
CA PRO A 126 9.95 -9.46 -11.27
C PRO A 126 10.71 -9.75 -12.57
N ARG A 127 10.49 -10.95 -13.12
CA ARG A 127 11.14 -11.32 -14.37
C ARG A 127 10.52 -10.55 -15.53
N VAL A 128 11.33 -9.89 -16.34
CA VAL A 128 10.89 -9.23 -17.57
C VAL A 128 10.60 -10.29 -18.65
N SER A 129 9.39 -10.28 -19.20
CA SER A 129 8.94 -11.18 -20.27
C SER A 129 8.81 -10.45 -21.61
N MET A 130 8.46 -9.18 -21.59
CA MET A 130 8.43 -8.30 -22.76
C MET A 130 8.79 -6.88 -22.34
N ASN A 131 9.10 -6.01 -23.29
CA ASN A 131 9.38 -4.63 -22.93
C ASN A 131 8.08 -3.86 -22.62
N PRO A 132 8.14 -2.77 -21.83
CA PRO A 132 6.95 -2.01 -21.44
C PRO A 132 6.14 -1.45 -22.62
N GLN A 133 6.79 -1.09 -23.70
CA GLN A 133 6.12 -0.57 -24.91
C GLN A 133 5.28 -1.67 -25.59
N GLU A 134 5.78 -2.89 -25.67
CA GLU A 134 5.04 -4.03 -26.22
C GLU A 134 3.83 -4.36 -25.37
N ALA A 135 3.98 -4.35 -24.03
CA ALA A 135 2.88 -4.54 -23.10
C ALA A 135 1.81 -3.45 -23.26
N ASN A 136 2.23 -2.19 -23.39
CA ASN A 136 1.31 -1.08 -23.64
C ASN A 136 0.57 -1.22 -24.96
N TYR A 137 1.24 -1.61 -26.03
CA TYR A 137 0.57 -1.88 -27.32
C TYR A 137 -0.42 -3.05 -27.24
N ALA A 138 -0.09 -4.11 -26.50
CA ALA A 138 -1.03 -5.20 -26.25
C ALA A 138 -2.27 -4.72 -25.50
N TYR A 139 -2.07 -3.87 -24.47
CA TYR A 139 -3.16 -3.23 -23.74
C TYR A 139 -4.07 -2.42 -24.67
N LEU A 140 -3.50 -1.53 -25.48
CA LEU A 140 -4.25 -0.69 -26.41
C LEU A 140 -5.03 -1.48 -27.48
N ARG A 141 -4.54 -2.68 -27.85
CA ARG A 141 -5.24 -3.58 -28.80
C ARG A 141 -6.27 -4.48 -28.13
N GLY A 142 -6.47 -4.40 -26.80
CA GLY A 142 -7.37 -5.28 -26.07
C GLY A 142 -6.88 -6.74 -25.94
N GLU A 143 -5.58 -6.96 -26.15
CA GLU A 143 -4.91 -8.26 -25.96
C GLU A 143 -4.64 -8.53 -24.46
N VAL A 144 -5.54 -8.09 -23.61
CA VAL A 144 -5.45 -8.18 -22.14
C VAL A 144 -6.73 -8.75 -21.55
N GLU A 145 -6.63 -9.30 -20.36
CA GLU A 145 -7.77 -9.71 -19.55
C GLU A 145 -7.63 -9.19 -18.13
N LEU A 146 -8.75 -8.90 -17.51
CA LEU A 146 -8.82 -8.49 -16.10
C LEU A 146 -8.96 -9.76 -15.27
N VAL A 147 -8.02 -9.98 -14.36
CA VAL A 147 -8.00 -11.17 -13.48
C VAL A 147 -7.93 -10.76 -12.03
N ARG A 148 -8.40 -11.63 -11.14
CA ARG A 148 -8.18 -11.48 -9.70
C ARG A 148 -6.69 -11.49 -9.40
N LEU A 149 -6.28 -10.72 -8.40
CA LEU A 149 -4.88 -10.64 -8.01
C LEU A 149 -4.22 -12.01 -7.74
N PRO A 150 -4.85 -12.98 -7.06
CA PRO A 150 -4.28 -14.32 -6.89
C PRO A 150 -4.07 -15.08 -8.22
N ASP A 151 -4.93 -14.82 -9.21
CA ASP A 151 -4.87 -15.47 -10.53
C ASP A 151 -3.85 -14.82 -11.46
N ALA A 152 -3.23 -13.71 -11.02
CA ALA A 152 -2.17 -13.03 -11.77
C ALA A 152 -0.80 -13.71 -11.62
N GLU A 153 -0.63 -14.64 -10.67
CA GLU A 153 0.65 -15.30 -10.48
C GLU A 153 1.17 -15.96 -11.77
N GLY A 154 2.40 -15.63 -12.14
CA GLY A 154 3.01 -16.13 -13.37
C GLY A 154 2.54 -15.45 -14.67
N ARG A 155 1.58 -14.51 -14.59
CA ARG A 155 1.05 -13.77 -15.73
C ARG A 155 1.85 -12.49 -15.95
N ILE A 156 1.85 -12.02 -17.20
CA ILE A 156 2.55 -10.79 -17.60
C ILE A 156 1.67 -9.60 -17.27
N ALA A 157 2.19 -8.65 -16.49
CA ALA A 157 1.52 -7.41 -16.17
C ALA A 157 1.32 -6.54 -17.42
N ALA A 158 0.09 -6.09 -17.65
CA ALA A 158 -0.22 -5.18 -18.74
C ALA A 158 -0.03 -3.71 -18.33
N GLU A 159 -0.18 -3.42 -17.03
CA GLU A 159 0.00 -2.11 -16.42
C GLU A 159 1.03 -2.16 -15.32
N GLY A 160 1.65 -1.02 -15.02
CA GLY A 160 2.51 -0.89 -13.86
C GLY A 160 1.69 -0.67 -12.60
N ALA A 161 2.00 -1.39 -11.53
CA ALA A 161 1.25 -1.30 -10.28
C ALA A 161 2.09 -0.78 -9.12
N LEU A 162 1.48 0.07 -8.31
CA LEU A 162 2.11 0.70 -7.15
C LEU A 162 1.09 1.11 -6.09
N PRO A 163 1.44 1.10 -4.81
CA PRO A 163 0.73 1.88 -3.80
C PRO A 163 1.22 3.34 -3.84
N TYR A 164 0.30 4.28 -3.85
CA TYR A 164 0.60 5.70 -3.75
C TYR A 164 0.23 6.16 -2.33
N LEU A 165 1.04 6.69 -1.64
CA LEU A 165 2.42 7.01 -1.38
C LEU A 165 3.24 5.81 -0.87
N PRO A 166 4.48 5.59 -1.28
CA PRO A 166 5.43 6.55 -1.87
C PRO A 166 5.46 6.61 -3.41
N GLY A 167 4.60 5.87 -4.13
CA GLY A 167 4.53 5.96 -5.60
C GLY A 167 5.70 5.29 -6.34
N VAL A 168 6.24 4.20 -5.79
CA VAL A 168 7.28 3.41 -6.44
C VAL A 168 6.66 2.20 -7.12
N LEU A 169 6.90 2.04 -8.42
CA LEU A 169 6.44 0.86 -9.16
C LEU A 169 6.98 -0.44 -8.53
N CYS A 170 6.06 -1.33 -8.18
CA CYS A 170 6.38 -2.66 -7.64
C CYS A 170 6.44 -3.71 -8.76
N VAL A 171 5.67 -3.52 -9.82
CA VAL A 171 5.72 -4.27 -11.07
C VAL A 171 5.61 -3.29 -12.23
N VAL A 172 6.37 -3.51 -13.29
CA VAL A 172 6.39 -2.68 -14.50
C VAL A 172 5.64 -3.43 -15.61
N PRO A 173 4.98 -2.74 -16.57
CA PRO A 173 4.35 -3.40 -17.70
C PRO A 173 5.34 -4.32 -18.44
N GLY A 174 4.93 -5.57 -18.71
CA GLY A 174 5.80 -6.59 -19.33
C GLY A 174 6.57 -7.47 -18.36
N GLU A 175 6.55 -7.17 -17.08
CA GLU A 175 7.07 -8.05 -16.02
C GLU A 175 6.02 -9.08 -15.58
N ILE A 176 6.49 -10.14 -14.93
CA ILE A 176 5.65 -11.24 -14.47
C ILE A 176 5.24 -11.00 -13.02
N TRP A 177 3.92 -11.00 -12.76
CA TRP A 177 3.38 -10.98 -11.41
C TRP A 177 3.85 -12.21 -10.61
N GLY A 178 4.27 -12.00 -9.38
CA GLY A 178 4.65 -13.08 -8.47
C GLY A 178 5.55 -12.65 -7.32
N GLY A 179 6.05 -13.62 -6.59
CA GLY A 179 7.03 -13.42 -5.54
C GLY A 179 6.60 -12.43 -4.44
N ALA A 180 7.52 -11.57 -4.02
CA ALA A 180 7.28 -10.60 -2.96
C ALA A 180 6.24 -9.54 -3.35
N VAL A 181 6.18 -9.15 -4.63
CA VAL A 181 5.23 -8.15 -5.12
C VAL A 181 3.79 -8.66 -4.97
N LEU A 182 3.50 -9.87 -5.44
CA LEU A 182 2.14 -10.42 -5.34
C LEU A 182 1.72 -10.58 -3.87
N ARG A 183 2.60 -11.10 -3.01
CA ARG A 183 2.32 -11.22 -1.58
C ARG A 183 2.08 -9.87 -0.91
N TYR A 184 2.83 -8.84 -1.31
CA TYR A 184 2.66 -7.49 -0.79
C TYR A 184 1.27 -6.93 -1.15
N PHE A 185 0.86 -7.01 -2.41
CA PHE A 185 -0.48 -6.56 -2.83
C PHE A 185 -1.60 -7.39 -2.18
N SER A 186 -1.40 -8.68 -1.93
CA SER A 186 -2.35 -9.51 -1.17
C SER A 186 -2.50 -9.04 0.29
N ALA A 187 -1.39 -8.62 0.92
CA ALA A 187 -1.45 -8.04 2.26
C ALA A 187 -2.19 -6.68 2.27
N LEU A 188 -2.02 -5.87 1.21
CA LEU A 188 -2.78 -4.63 1.04
C LEU A 188 -4.27 -4.90 0.83
N GLU A 189 -4.66 -5.91 0.04
CA GLU A 189 -6.06 -6.32 -0.14
C GLU A 189 -6.70 -6.71 1.20
N GLU A 190 -5.99 -7.48 2.03
CA GLU A 190 -6.47 -7.82 3.37
C GLU A 190 -6.64 -6.56 4.24
N GLY A 191 -5.67 -5.65 4.20
CA GLY A 191 -5.72 -4.38 4.94
C GLY A 191 -6.89 -3.49 4.52
N ILE A 192 -7.22 -3.42 3.23
CA ILE A 192 -8.35 -2.66 2.68
C ILE A 192 -9.69 -3.18 3.27
N ASN A 193 -9.79 -4.47 3.51
CA ASN A 193 -11.00 -5.08 4.07
C ASN A 193 -11.06 -4.99 5.59
N LEU A 194 -9.94 -5.20 6.28
CA LEU A 194 -9.89 -5.17 7.75
C LEU A 194 -9.93 -3.76 8.32
N LEU A 195 -9.30 -2.80 7.65
CA LEU A 195 -9.04 -1.46 8.15
C LEU A 195 -9.59 -0.39 7.19
N PRO A 196 -10.92 -0.33 6.97
CA PRO A 196 -11.51 0.68 6.10
C PRO A 196 -11.17 2.09 6.59
N GLY A 197 -10.88 3.00 5.66
CA GLY A 197 -10.39 4.35 5.95
C GLY A 197 -8.86 4.48 6.01
N PHE A 198 -8.13 3.35 6.03
CA PHE A 198 -6.65 3.34 6.06
C PHE A 198 -6.01 2.71 4.82
N ALA A 199 -6.82 2.39 3.82
CA ALA A 199 -6.34 1.83 2.56
C ALA A 199 -5.38 2.82 1.86
N PRO A 200 -4.21 2.36 1.37
CA PRO A 200 -3.42 3.16 0.45
C PRO A 200 -4.18 3.32 -0.87
N GLU A 201 -3.92 4.42 -1.58
CA GLU A 201 -4.31 4.51 -2.98
C GLU A 201 -3.49 3.50 -3.79
N LEU A 202 -4.17 2.63 -4.54
CA LEU A 202 -3.51 1.68 -5.42
C LEU A 202 -3.69 2.12 -6.87
N GLN A 203 -2.60 2.17 -7.62
CA GLN A 203 -2.59 2.49 -9.04
C GLN A 203 -2.15 1.28 -9.86
N GLY A 204 -2.74 1.11 -11.06
CA GLY A 204 -2.49 -0.03 -11.94
C GLY A 204 -3.11 -1.35 -11.48
N VAL A 205 -3.94 -1.28 -10.45
CA VAL A 205 -4.86 -2.34 -10.04
C VAL A 205 -6.23 -1.73 -9.73
N TYR A 206 -7.26 -2.56 -9.76
CA TYR A 206 -8.67 -2.14 -9.63
C TYR A 206 -9.28 -2.82 -8.43
N ILE A 207 -10.05 -2.05 -7.64
CA ILE A 207 -10.73 -2.57 -6.47
C ILE A 207 -12.21 -2.68 -6.81
N GLU A 208 -12.74 -3.89 -6.78
CA GLU A 208 -14.16 -4.17 -6.97
C GLU A 208 -14.75 -4.78 -5.69
N GLU A 209 -16.02 -4.51 -5.43
CA GLU A 209 -16.73 -5.07 -4.29
C GLU A 209 -17.60 -6.24 -4.75
N HIS A 210 -17.36 -7.41 -4.18
CA HIS A 210 -18.15 -8.62 -4.41
C HIS A 210 -18.57 -9.22 -3.06
N ASP A 211 -19.86 -9.43 -2.88
CA ASP A 211 -20.45 -9.98 -1.65
C ASP A 211 -19.98 -9.25 -0.36
N GLY A 212 -19.91 -7.92 -0.41
CA GLY A 212 -19.48 -7.08 0.72
C GLY A 212 -17.97 -7.13 1.01
N ARG A 213 -17.18 -7.74 0.13
CA ARG A 213 -15.73 -7.81 0.26
C ARG A 213 -15.05 -7.14 -0.94
N LYS A 214 -14.09 -6.27 -0.66
CA LYS A 214 -13.25 -5.63 -1.67
C LYS A 214 -12.21 -6.62 -2.17
N GLN A 215 -12.08 -6.70 -3.48
CA GLN A 215 -11.18 -7.59 -4.18
C GLN A 215 -10.30 -6.78 -5.13
N VAL A 216 -9.02 -7.12 -5.19
CA VAL A 216 -8.06 -6.47 -6.10
C VAL A 216 -7.97 -7.24 -7.40
N TRP A 217 -8.04 -6.52 -8.51
CA TRP A 217 -7.97 -7.01 -9.88
C TRP A 217 -6.86 -6.30 -10.63
N CYS A 218 -6.26 -6.97 -11.61
CA CYS A 218 -5.24 -6.37 -12.46
C CYS A 218 -5.36 -6.85 -13.91
N TYR A 219 -4.94 -6.00 -14.85
CA TYR A 219 -4.83 -6.41 -16.24
C TYR A 219 -3.54 -7.18 -16.48
N VAL A 220 -3.69 -8.32 -17.13
CA VAL A 220 -2.59 -9.18 -17.56
C VAL A 220 -2.68 -9.43 -19.07
N ILE A 221 -1.54 -9.66 -19.71
CA ILE A 221 -1.48 -9.99 -21.14
C ILE A 221 -2.10 -11.37 -21.35
N LYS A 222 -3.00 -11.49 -22.34
CA LYS A 222 -3.56 -12.78 -22.74
C LYS A 222 -2.46 -13.73 -23.26
N PRO A 223 -2.55 -15.03 -22.98
CA PRO A 223 -1.67 -15.99 -23.62
C PRO A 223 -1.74 -15.84 -25.15
N ARG A 224 -0.61 -15.82 -25.82
CA ARG A 224 -0.61 -15.89 -27.30
C ARG A 224 -1.01 -17.30 -27.69
N ASP A 225 -2.09 -17.44 -28.44
CA ASP A 225 -2.43 -18.73 -29.01
C ASP A 225 -1.28 -19.23 -29.89
N ALA A 226 -0.82 -20.45 -29.63
CA ALA A 226 0.28 -21.07 -30.35
C ALA A 226 0.03 -21.13 -31.91
N GLN A 227 -1.23 -20.98 -32.32
CA GLN A 227 -1.63 -20.98 -33.76
C GLN A 227 -1.37 -19.63 -34.47
N SER A 228 -1.25 -18.50 -33.76
CA SER A 228 -1.01 -17.20 -34.40
C SER A 228 0.45 -16.99 -34.83
N THR A 229 1.36 -17.78 -34.33
CA THR A 229 2.80 -17.70 -34.64
C THR A 229 3.15 -18.38 -36.00
N LEU A 230 2.35 -19.35 -36.45
CA LEU A 230 2.58 -20.07 -37.70
C LEU A 230 2.16 -19.27 -38.95
N LEU A 231 1.28 -18.28 -38.80
CA LEU A 231 0.80 -17.47 -39.92
C LEU A 231 1.68 -16.24 -40.24
N LYS A 232 2.66 -15.92 -39.40
CA LYS A 232 3.60 -14.81 -39.67
C LYS A 232 4.97 -15.25 -40.21
N GLY A 233 5.20 -16.56 -40.35
CA GLY A 233 6.44 -17.13 -40.86
C GLY A 233 6.50 -17.38 -42.38
N GLU A 234 5.40 -17.19 -43.13
CA GLU A 234 5.37 -17.36 -44.56
C GLU A 234 5.06 -16.03 -45.29
N LYS A 235 6.02 -15.13 -45.25
CA LYS A 235 6.19 -14.07 -46.29
C LYS A 235 7.59 -13.44 -46.11
N LEU A 236 8.55 -14.11 -46.72
CA LEU A 236 9.77 -13.53 -47.26
C LEU A 236 9.98 -14.11 -48.64
#